data_db2c54ab5f1c8cd8f29d109987225808
#
_entry.id   db2c54ab5f1c8cd8f29d109987225808
#
_cell.length_a   1.000
_cell.length_b   1.000
_cell.length_c   1.000
_cell.angle_alpha   90.00
_cell.angle_beta   90.00
_cell.angle_gamma   90.00
#
_symmetry.space_group_name_H-M   'P 1'
#
loop_
_entity.id
_entity.type
_entity.pdbx_description
1 polymer ?
#
loop_
_entity_poly.entity_id
_entity_poly.type
_entity_poly.pdbx_seq_one_letter_code
_entity_poly.pdbx_strand_id
1 'polypeptide(L)'
;MKIVYMGTPDFAVAPLAALAENGYEVEAVITQPDKPKGRGKTMMPTPVKEEALKHGIPVLQPVKVRDPEFVEELKNLAPDIIIVAAFGQIIPKSILDMPRFGCINIHASLLPKYRGAAPIQQAVIDGEKESGVTIMQMGTGLDTGDMISRIVVPLAKDETGGSLFDKLEIGRAHV
;
A
#
# COMPACT_ATOMS: atom_id res chain seq x y z
N MET A 1 -9.74 -14.09 -10.15
CA MET A 1 -9.36 -13.79 -8.74
C MET A 1 -9.62 -12.31 -8.52
N LYS A 2 -10.57 -11.98 -7.68
CA LYS A 2 -10.99 -10.61 -7.39
C LYS A 2 -10.05 -9.95 -6.40
N ILE A 3 -9.42 -8.88 -6.79
CA ILE A 3 -8.49 -8.11 -5.97
C ILE A 3 -9.15 -6.80 -5.55
N VAL A 4 -9.05 -6.46 -4.27
CA VAL A 4 -9.26 -5.11 -3.79
C VAL A 4 -7.91 -4.52 -3.40
N TYR A 5 -7.64 -3.29 -3.81
CA TYR A 5 -6.40 -2.60 -3.51
C TYR A 5 -6.62 -1.46 -2.53
N MET A 6 -5.80 -1.37 -1.50
CA MET A 6 -5.84 -0.28 -0.50
C MET A 6 -4.52 0.46 -0.47
N GLY A 7 -4.53 1.75 -0.79
CA GLY A 7 -3.33 2.56 -0.79
C GLY A 7 -3.65 4.05 -0.87
N THR A 8 -2.67 4.92 -0.57
CA THR A 8 -2.89 6.36 -0.56
C THR A 8 -1.79 7.17 -1.24
N PRO A 9 -0.52 7.18 -0.78
CA PRO A 9 0.54 8.02 -1.31
C PRO A 9 1.16 7.46 -2.58
N ASP A 10 2.10 8.22 -3.15
CA ASP A 10 2.86 7.85 -4.35
C ASP A 10 3.48 6.45 -4.25
N PHE A 11 3.98 6.07 -3.06
CA PHE A 11 4.49 4.71 -2.81
C PHE A 11 3.52 3.60 -3.23
N ALA A 12 2.23 3.82 -3.14
CA ALA A 12 1.19 2.84 -3.45
C ALA A 12 0.75 2.85 -4.93
N VAL A 13 1.28 3.76 -5.76
CA VAL A 13 0.88 3.90 -7.17
C VAL A 13 1.46 2.78 -8.02
N ALA A 14 2.77 2.54 -7.96
CA ALA A 14 3.43 1.56 -8.82
C ALA A 14 2.90 0.12 -8.66
N PRO A 15 2.61 -0.41 -7.44
CA PRO A 15 1.99 -1.72 -7.31
C PRO A 15 0.59 -1.80 -7.92
N LEU A 16 -0.21 -0.74 -7.81
CA LEU A 16 -1.54 -0.68 -8.44
C LEU A 16 -1.43 -0.70 -9.97
N ALA A 17 -0.54 0.15 -10.51
CA ALA A 17 -0.29 0.18 -11.95
C ALA A 17 0.18 -1.19 -12.47
N ALA A 18 1.10 -1.84 -11.77
CA ALA A 18 1.58 -3.16 -12.13
C ALA A 18 0.47 -4.22 -12.17
N LEU A 19 -0.46 -4.20 -11.21
CA LEU A 19 -1.62 -5.09 -11.21
C LEU A 19 -2.51 -4.84 -12.43
N ALA A 20 -2.86 -3.59 -12.70
CA ALA A 20 -3.74 -3.21 -13.78
C ALA A 20 -3.12 -3.50 -15.16
N GLU A 21 -1.85 -3.17 -15.36
CA GLU A 21 -1.12 -3.36 -16.62
C GLU A 21 -0.86 -4.84 -16.95
N ASN A 22 -0.76 -5.70 -15.93
CA ASN A 22 -0.62 -7.15 -16.10
C ASN A 22 -1.96 -7.89 -16.19
N GLY A 23 -3.07 -7.16 -16.29
CA GLY A 23 -4.40 -7.74 -16.54
C GLY A 23 -5.04 -8.41 -15.32
N TYR A 24 -4.60 -8.08 -14.12
CA TYR A 24 -5.27 -8.54 -12.91
C TYR A 24 -6.61 -7.80 -12.71
N GLU A 25 -7.61 -8.53 -12.27
CA GLU A 25 -8.96 -8.01 -12.00
C GLU A 25 -8.98 -7.28 -10.65
N VAL A 26 -8.80 -5.94 -10.70
CA VAL A 26 -8.93 -5.07 -9.53
C VAL A 26 -10.35 -4.54 -9.48
N GLU A 27 -11.16 -5.10 -8.57
CA GLU A 27 -12.60 -4.77 -8.41
C GLU A 27 -12.82 -3.35 -7.91
N ALA A 28 -11.99 -2.90 -6.99
CA ALA A 28 -12.05 -1.56 -6.44
C ALA A 28 -10.70 -1.15 -5.82
N VAL A 29 -10.47 0.15 -5.80
CA VAL A 29 -9.39 0.80 -5.08
C VAL A 29 -9.96 1.56 -3.90
N ILE A 30 -9.39 1.34 -2.71
CA ILE A 30 -9.76 2.04 -1.48
C ILE A 30 -8.60 2.98 -1.12
N THR A 31 -8.90 4.26 -0.97
CA THR A 31 -7.91 5.28 -0.64
C THR A 31 -8.47 6.28 0.35
N GLN A 32 -7.59 7.07 0.98
CA GLN A 32 -8.02 8.15 1.88
C GLN A 32 -8.88 9.18 1.13
N PRO A 33 -9.79 9.87 1.81
CA PRO A 33 -10.51 11.01 1.22
C PRO A 33 -9.55 12.06 0.66
N ASP A 34 -10.01 12.75 -0.38
CA ASP A 34 -9.30 13.90 -0.93
C ASP A 34 -9.02 14.93 0.17
N LYS A 35 -7.86 15.55 0.12
CA LYS A 35 -7.44 16.54 1.13
C LYS A 35 -7.14 17.90 0.49
N PRO A 36 -7.44 18.99 1.19
CA PRO A 36 -7.03 20.30 0.74
C PRO A 36 -5.49 20.39 0.74
N LYS A 37 -4.91 20.82 -0.40
CA LYS A 37 -3.47 20.99 -0.57
C LYS A 37 -3.16 22.42 -1.05
N GLY A 38 -2.03 22.95 -0.61
CA GLY A 38 -1.56 24.28 -0.98
C GLY A 38 -2.26 25.43 -0.27
N ARG A 39 -1.82 26.67 -0.56
CA ARG A 39 -2.35 27.90 0.05
C ARG A 39 -3.81 28.17 -0.31
N GLY A 40 -4.29 27.70 -1.47
CA GLY A 40 -5.66 27.85 -1.94
C GLY A 40 -6.64 26.80 -1.39
N LYS A 41 -6.20 25.85 -0.56
CA LYS A 41 -7.02 24.74 -0.02
C LYS A 41 -7.80 23.97 -1.10
N THR A 42 -7.28 23.90 -2.32
CA THR A 42 -7.90 23.11 -3.39
C THR A 42 -7.90 21.64 -3.02
N MET A 43 -9.06 20.98 -3.14
CA MET A 43 -9.19 19.56 -2.89
C MET A 43 -8.38 18.79 -3.95
N MET A 44 -7.42 18.00 -3.50
CA MET A 44 -6.56 17.20 -4.37
C MET A 44 -6.85 15.72 -4.16
N PRO A 45 -7.02 14.96 -5.25
CA PRO A 45 -7.14 13.52 -5.18
C PRO A 45 -5.85 12.90 -4.63
N THR A 46 -5.98 11.70 -4.07
CA THR A 46 -4.79 10.93 -3.70
C THR A 46 -4.09 10.41 -4.96
N PRO A 47 -2.76 10.21 -4.94
CA PRO A 47 -2.04 9.63 -6.07
C PRO A 47 -2.62 8.29 -6.54
N VAL A 48 -3.03 7.45 -5.60
CA VAL A 48 -3.66 6.15 -5.90
C VAL A 48 -5.04 6.32 -6.56
N LYS A 49 -5.83 7.33 -6.17
CA LYS A 49 -7.09 7.65 -6.85
C LYS A 49 -6.86 8.05 -8.31
N GLU A 50 -5.88 8.93 -8.54
CA GLU A 50 -5.54 9.35 -9.91
C GLU A 50 -5.16 8.15 -10.78
N GLU A 51 -4.35 7.25 -10.26
CA GLU A 51 -3.94 6.04 -10.96
C GLU A 51 -5.12 5.09 -11.23
N ALA A 52 -5.97 4.86 -10.23
CA ALA A 52 -7.16 4.03 -10.39
C ALA A 52 -8.08 4.55 -11.51
N LEU A 53 -8.28 5.87 -11.57
CA LEU A 53 -9.12 6.50 -12.60
C LEU A 53 -8.55 6.33 -14.01
N LYS A 54 -7.21 6.37 -14.19
CA LYS A 54 -6.56 6.11 -15.49
C LYS A 54 -6.89 4.72 -16.02
N HIS A 55 -7.03 3.74 -15.13
CA HIS A 55 -7.35 2.35 -15.47
C HIS A 55 -8.85 2.04 -15.40
N GLY A 56 -9.72 3.02 -15.17
CA GLY A 56 -11.15 2.83 -15.08
C GLY A 56 -11.59 1.98 -13.86
N ILE A 57 -10.78 1.91 -12.82
CA ILE A 57 -11.06 1.12 -11.61
C ILE A 57 -11.92 1.94 -10.65
N PRO A 58 -13.02 1.38 -10.12
CA PRO A 58 -13.85 2.05 -9.12
C PRO A 58 -13.06 2.46 -7.87
N VAL A 59 -13.33 3.65 -7.34
CA VAL A 59 -12.63 4.20 -6.17
C VAL A 59 -13.60 4.43 -5.02
N LEU A 60 -13.25 3.90 -3.85
CA LEU A 60 -13.95 4.08 -2.59
C LEU A 60 -13.08 4.89 -1.61
N GLN A 61 -13.67 5.87 -0.95
CA GLN A 61 -12.94 6.79 -0.06
C GLN A 61 -13.61 6.89 1.31
N PRO A 62 -13.63 5.80 2.10
CA PRO A 62 -14.23 5.83 3.43
C PRO A 62 -13.44 6.77 4.36
N VAL A 63 -14.14 7.56 5.16
CA VAL A 63 -13.52 8.38 6.21
C VAL A 63 -12.88 7.47 7.26
N LYS A 64 -13.56 6.39 7.60
CA LYS A 64 -13.06 5.35 8.51
C LYS A 64 -13.33 3.96 7.91
N VAL A 65 -12.27 3.24 7.58
CA VAL A 65 -12.38 1.89 7.01
C VAL A 65 -13.10 0.89 7.92
N ARG A 66 -13.12 1.16 9.23
CA ARG A 66 -13.76 0.32 10.24
C ARG A 66 -15.28 0.53 10.40
N ASP A 67 -15.86 1.52 9.72
CA ASP A 67 -17.28 1.79 9.82
C ASP A 67 -18.09 0.59 9.29
N PRO A 68 -19.11 0.11 10.03
CA PRO A 68 -19.86 -1.10 9.68
C PRO A 68 -20.49 -1.06 8.29
N GLU A 69 -20.96 0.11 7.86
CA GLU A 69 -21.54 0.30 6.52
C GLU A 69 -20.49 0.05 5.43
N PHE A 70 -19.28 0.58 5.62
CA PHE A 70 -18.18 0.36 4.67
C PHE A 70 -17.70 -1.10 4.69
N VAL A 71 -17.62 -1.72 5.86
CA VAL A 71 -17.26 -3.15 5.97
C VAL A 71 -18.25 -4.02 5.20
N GLU A 72 -19.54 -3.73 5.25
CA GLU A 72 -20.55 -4.47 4.49
C GLU A 72 -20.47 -4.18 2.98
N GLU A 73 -20.21 -2.92 2.59
CA GLU A 73 -19.96 -2.56 1.19
C GLU A 73 -18.77 -3.35 0.64
N LEU A 74 -17.66 -3.40 1.38
CA LEU A 74 -16.46 -4.16 1.00
C LEU A 74 -16.74 -5.66 0.89
N LYS A 75 -17.52 -6.21 1.80
CA LYS A 75 -17.93 -7.62 1.78
C LYS A 75 -18.75 -7.96 0.55
N ASN A 76 -19.60 -7.04 0.08
CA ASN A 76 -20.40 -7.24 -1.12
C ASN A 76 -19.54 -7.29 -2.41
N LEU A 77 -18.34 -6.72 -2.41
CA LEU A 77 -17.37 -6.90 -3.49
C LEU A 77 -16.82 -8.33 -3.56
N ALA A 78 -16.94 -9.08 -2.47
CA ALA A 78 -16.47 -10.47 -2.32
C ALA A 78 -15.01 -10.64 -2.79
N PRO A 79 -14.03 -9.89 -2.21
CA PRO A 79 -12.65 -9.98 -2.62
C PRO A 79 -12.06 -11.35 -2.28
N ASP A 80 -11.29 -11.93 -3.21
CA ASP A 80 -10.48 -13.12 -2.93
C ASP A 80 -9.24 -12.76 -2.12
N ILE A 81 -8.69 -11.57 -2.36
CA ILE A 81 -7.50 -11.02 -1.69
C ILE A 81 -7.58 -9.50 -1.60
N ILE A 82 -7.04 -8.95 -0.53
CA ILE A 82 -6.84 -7.50 -0.38
C ILE A 82 -5.34 -7.21 -0.36
N ILE A 83 -4.89 -6.30 -1.24
CA ILE A 83 -3.50 -5.86 -1.29
C ILE A 83 -3.42 -4.45 -0.70
N VAL A 84 -2.54 -4.27 0.26
CA VAL A 84 -2.37 -3.02 1.02
C VAL A 84 -0.98 -2.44 0.79
N ALA A 85 -0.89 -1.16 0.50
CA ALA A 85 0.36 -0.43 0.44
C ALA A 85 0.17 0.98 1.00
N ALA A 86 0.79 1.28 2.14
CA ALA A 86 0.75 2.60 2.78
C ALA A 86 -0.68 3.22 2.81
N PHE A 87 -1.67 2.47 3.25
CA PHE A 87 -3.07 2.91 3.24
C PHE A 87 -3.37 4.05 4.22
N GLY A 88 -2.71 4.05 5.38
CA GLY A 88 -2.80 5.11 6.36
C GLY A 88 -3.96 5.00 7.36
N GLN A 89 -4.65 3.87 7.40
CA GLN A 89 -5.61 3.51 8.47
C GLN A 89 -5.33 2.10 8.98
N ILE A 90 -5.65 1.86 10.24
CA ILE A 90 -5.61 0.52 10.83
C ILE A 90 -6.75 -0.31 10.24
N ILE A 91 -6.43 -1.45 9.66
CA ILE A 91 -7.40 -2.37 9.08
C ILE A 91 -7.93 -3.28 10.19
N PRO A 92 -9.26 -3.27 10.44
CA PRO A 92 -9.84 -4.06 11.51
C PRO A 92 -9.86 -5.56 11.15
N LYS A 93 -9.95 -6.40 12.20
CA LYS A 93 -10.00 -7.86 12.04
C LYS A 93 -11.13 -8.32 11.11
N SER A 94 -12.27 -7.65 11.15
CA SER A 94 -13.41 -7.92 10.25
C SER A 94 -13.09 -7.81 8.76
N ILE A 95 -12.10 -6.97 8.41
CA ILE A 95 -11.60 -6.87 7.03
C ILE A 95 -10.43 -7.84 6.80
N LEU A 96 -9.53 -8.00 7.77
CA LEU A 96 -8.38 -8.92 7.63
C LEU A 96 -8.81 -10.36 7.36
N ASP A 97 -9.89 -10.81 8.00
CA ASP A 97 -10.40 -12.17 7.89
C ASP A 97 -11.42 -12.36 6.74
N MET A 98 -11.76 -11.28 6.03
CA MET A 98 -12.81 -11.30 5.02
C MET A 98 -12.41 -12.06 3.74
N PRO A 99 -11.24 -11.78 3.13
CA PRO A 99 -10.86 -12.44 1.87
C PRO A 99 -10.39 -13.87 2.11
N ARG A 100 -10.68 -14.75 1.14
CA ARG A 100 -10.23 -16.15 1.19
C ARG A 100 -8.71 -16.30 1.35
N PHE A 101 -7.94 -15.44 0.70
CA PHE A 101 -6.48 -15.44 0.75
C PHE A 101 -5.92 -14.37 1.71
N GLY A 102 -6.80 -13.76 2.52
CA GLY A 102 -6.42 -12.73 3.50
C GLY A 102 -5.97 -11.41 2.88
N CYS A 103 -5.26 -10.65 3.69
CA CYS A 103 -4.71 -9.35 3.29
C CYS A 103 -3.19 -9.44 3.21
N ILE A 104 -2.62 -8.87 2.16
CA ILE A 104 -1.17 -8.79 1.93
C ILE A 104 -0.74 -7.33 2.04
N ASN A 105 0.34 -7.05 2.77
CA ASN A 105 0.93 -5.72 2.86
C ASN A 105 2.25 -5.65 2.10
N ILE A 106 2.42 -4.56 1.34
CA ILE A 106 3.67 -4.18 0.69
C ILE A 106 4.36 -3.17 1.61
N HIS A 107 5.36 -3.61 2.36
CA HIS A 107 6.06 -2.82 3.36
C HIS A 107 7.45 -2.40 2.88
N ALA A 108 7.77 -1.11 3.01
CA ALA A 108 8.99 -0.51 2.48
C ALA A 108 10.21 -0.70 3.40
N SER A 109 10.43 -1.92 3.88
CA SER A 109 11.64 -2.30 4.62
C SER A 109 11.96 -3.77 4.45
N LEU A 110 13.17 -4.16 4.85
CA LEU A 110 13.54 -5.56 5.05
C LEU A 110 13.12 -6.00 6.45
N LEU A 111 11.88 -6.46 6.59
CA LEU A 111 11.38 -6.96 7.86
C LEU A 111 12.29 -8.09 8.41
N PRO A 112 12.43 -8.20 9.74
CA PRO A 112 11.69 -7.53 10.80
C PRO A 112 12.17 -6.12 11.18
N LYS A 113 13.16 -5.56 10.48
CA LYS A 113 13.60 -4.19 10.72
C LYS A 113 12.54 -3.17 10.25
N TYR A 114 12.44 -2.07 10.97
CA TYR A 114 11.61 -0.92 10.61
C TYR A 114 10.12 -1.25 10.41
N ARG A 115 9.54 -1.98 11.37
CA ARG A 115 8.09 -2.12 11.49
C ARG A 115 7.45 -0.76 11.74
N GLY A 116 6.23 -0.56 11.26
CA GLY A 116 5.47 0.66 11.46
C GLY A 116 5.78 1.77 10.45
N ALA A 117 5.69 3.02 10.88
CA ALA A 117 5.76 4.19 10.02
C ALA A 117 7.20 4.59 9.64
N ALA A 118 7.33 5.22 8.46
CA ALA A 118 8.56 5.84 7.96
C ALA A 118 9.80 4.92 7.84
N PRO A 119 9.66 3.67 7.37
CA PRO A 119 10.78 2.72 7.28
C PRO A 119 11.90 3.20 6.33
N ILE A 120 11.53 3.91 5.25
CA ILE A 120 12.47 4.44 4.26
C ILE A 120 13.42 5.46 4.88
N GLN A 121 12.85 6.44 5.60
CA GLN A 121 13.61 7.49 6.25
C GLN A 121 14.51 6.91 7.35
N GLN A 122 14.00 5.97 8.11
CA GLN A 122 14.76 5.36 9.21
C GLN A 122 15.95 4.55 8.70
N ALA A 123 15.81 3.80 7.62
CA ALA A 123 16.92 3.06 7.01
C ALA A 123 18.08 3.99 6.58
N VAL A 124 17.75 5.17 6.05
CA VAL A 124 18.76 6.18 5.67
C VAL A 124 19.39 6.83 6.90
N ILE A 125 18.60 7.21 7.90
CA ILE A 125 19.10 7.82 9.16
C ILE A 125 20.07 6.88 9.88
N ASP A 126 19.75 5.59 9.92
CA ASP A 126 20.57 4.57 10.60
C ASP A 126 21.81 4.18 9.78
N GLY A 127 21.97 4.70 8.55
CA GLY A 127 23.11 4.43 7.68
C GLY A 127 23.18 2.96 7.24
N GLU A 128 22.03 2.34 7.00
CA GLU A 128 21.97 0.96 6.51
C GLU A 128 22.68 0.82 5.18
N LYS A 129 23.27 -0.34 4.93
CA LYS A 129 23.92 -0.67 3.65
C LYS A 129 22.95 -1.14 2.59
N GLU A 130 21.78 -1.61 3.01
CA GLU A 130 20.74 -2.12 2.16
C GLU A 130 19.36 -1.83 2.78
N SER A 131 18.37 -1.71 1.94
CA SER A 131 16.95 -1.66 2.30
C SER A 131 16.16 -2.50 1.30
N GLY A 132 14.85 -2.39 1.29
CA GLY A 132 14.05 -3.15 0.34
C GLY A 132 12.56 -3.05 0.61
N VAL A 133 11.85 -3.96 -0.01
CA VAL A 133 10.41 -4.13 0.17
C VAL A 133 10.15 -5.56 0.62
N THR A 134 9.30 -5.72 1.62
CA THR A 134 8.79 -7.02 2.07
C THR A 134 7.32 -7.13 1.76
N ILE A 135 6.93 -8.20 1.08
CA ILE A 135 5.53 -8.60 0.91
C ILE A 135 5.21 -9.58 2.02
N MET A 136 4.19 -9.29 2.80
CA MET A 136 3.83 -10.06 3.99
C MET A 136 2.34 -10.28 4.12
N GLN A 137 1.95 -11.39 4.71
CA GLN A 137 0.57 -11.64 5.15
C GLN A 137 0.27 -10.71 6.33
N MET A 138 -0.87 -10.03 6.30
CA MET A 138 -1.28 -9.17 7.42
C MET A 138 -1.93 -9.98 8.53
N GLY A 139 -1.60 -9.61 9.76
CA GLY A 139 -2.26 -10.06 10.98
C GLY A 139 -2.74 -8.89 11.82
N THR A 140 -3.20 -9.17 13.03
CA THR A 140 -3.66 -8.12 13.97
C THR A 140 -2.51 -7.31 14.60
N GLY A 141 -1.28 -7.82 14.52
CA GLY A 141 -0.08 -7.09 14.98
C GLY A 141 0.48 -6.19 13.89
N LEU A 142 1.15 -5.12 14.30
CA LEU A 142 1.78 -4.18 13.37
C LEU A 142 2.98 -4.82 12.67
N ASP A 143 2.85 -5.09 11.38
CA ASP A 143 3.88 -5.67 10.51
C ASP A 143 4.55 -6.92 11.10
N THR A 144 3.73 -7.82 11.65
CA THR A 144 4.19 -9.04 12.36
C THR A 144 3.79 -10.35 11.67
N GLY A 145 3.09 -10.27 10.55
CA GLY A 145 2.66 -11.46 9.81
C GLY A 145 3.80 -12.16 9.06
N ASP A 146 3.48 -13.29 8.46
CA ASP A 146 4.45 -14.11 7.73
C ASP A 146 4.95 -13.39 6.48
N MET A 147 6.26 -13.36 6.28
CA MET A 147 6.89 -12.81 5.10
C MET A 147 6.74 -13.78 3.92
N ILE A 148 6.18 -13.29 2.81
CA ILE A 148 5.95 -14.06 1.60
C ILE A 148 7.16 -13.91 0.66
N SER A 149 7.61 -12.68 0.44
CA SER A 149 8.70 -12.36 -0.45
C SER A 149 9.39 -11.06 -0.03
N ARG A 150 10.61 -10.86 -0.48
CA ARG A 150 11.34 -9.59 -0.27
C ARG A 150 12.27 -9.29 -1.43
N ILE A 151 12.43 -8.00 -1.69
CA ILE A 151 13.41 -7.49 -2.64
C ILE A 151 14.40 -6.64 -1.86
N VAL A 152 15.68 -6.85 -2.11
CA VAL A 152 16.78 -6.11 -1.49
C VAL A 152 17.35 -5.11 -2.49
N VAL A 153 17.57 -3.88 -2.05
CA VAL A 153 18.25 -2.84 -2.82
C VAL A 153 19.43 -2.28 -2.02
N PRO A 154 20.61 -2.10 -2.63
CA PRO A 154 21.74 -1.49 -1.95
C PRO A 154 21.53 0.02 -1.79
N LEU A 155 21.97 0.58 -0.66
CA LEU A 155 22.02 2.02 -0.42
C LEU A 155 23.37 2.58 -0.82
N ALA A 156 23.36 3.74 -1.50
CA ALA A 156 24.56 4.51 -1.78
C ALA A 156 25.04 5.21 -0.49
N LYS A 157 26.31 5.64 -0.45
CA LYS A 157 26.87 6.37 0.71
C LYS A 157 26.21 7.73 0.94
N ASP A 158 25.67 8.31 -0.13
CA ASP A 158 24.97 9.60 -0.17
C ASP A 158 23.45 9.43 -0.35
N GLU A 159 22.94 8.24 -0.01
CA GLU A 159 21.50 7.93 -0.15
C GLU A 159 20.66 8.90 0.69
N THR A 160 19.59 9.36 0.09
CA THR A 160 18.57 10.17 0.76
C THR A 160 17.26 9.41 0.87
N GLY A 161 16.34 9.84 1.75
CA GLY A 161 15.01 9.26 1.80
C GLY A 161 14.26 9.36 0.47
N GLY A 162 14.48 10.42 -0.29
CA GLY A 162 13.89 10.60 -1.63
C GLY A 162 14.47 9.64 -2.66
N SER A 163 15.81 9.54 -2.77
CA SER A 163 16.42 8.61 -3.73
C SER A 163 16.14 7.14 -3.40
N LEU A 164 16.09 6.79 -2.14
CA LEU A 164 15.68 5.44 -1.73
C LEU A 164 14.21 5.17 -2.06
N PHE A 165 13.33 6.15 -1.85
CA PHE A 165 11.93 6.05 -2.24
C PHE A 165 11.81 5.72 -3.74
N ASP A 166 12.50 6.46 -4.60
CA ASP A 166 12.49 6.25 -6.06
C ASP A 166 13.01 4.86 -6.43
N LYS A 167 14.11 4.40 -5.80
CA LYS A 167 14.64 3.04 -6.00
C LYS A 167 13.62 1.95 -5.62
N LEU A 168 12.95 2.12 -4.49
CA LEU A 168 11.95 1.16 -4.04
C LEU A 168 10.70 1.19 -4.92
N GLU A 169 10.35 2.33 -5.50
CA GLU A 169 9.26 2.46 -6.44
C GLU A 169 9.53 1.70 -7.75
N ILE A 170 10.73 1.82 -8.32
CA ILE A 170 11.15 1.11 -9.54
C ILE A 170 11.31 -0.39 -9.27
N GLY A 171 11.88 -0.79 -8.14
CA GLY A 171 12.10 -2.20 -7.78
C GLY A 171 10.81 -3.01 -7.63
N ARG A 172 9.67 -2.36 -7.40
CA ARG A 172 8.37 -3.00 -7.25
C ARG A 172 7.69 -3.39 -8.57
N ALA A 173 8.08 -2.75 -9.66
CA ALA A 173 7.56 -3.07 -10.99
C ALA A 173 8.06 -4.43 -11.52
N HIS A 174 8.97 -5.09 -10.82
CA HIS A 174 9.62 -6.33 -11.22
C HIS A 174 9.35 -7.51 -10.26
N VAL A 175 8.30 -7.43 -9.42
CA VAL A 175 7.89 -8.51 -8.49
C VAL A 175 6.69 -9.26 -9.00
#